data_5e002b3c57c229953b30eafaf75e3aad
#
_entry.id   5e002b3c57c229953b30eafaf75e3aad
#
_cell.length_a   1.000
_cell.length_b   1.000
_cell.length_c   1.000
_cell.angle_alpha   90.00
_cell.angle_beta   90.00
_cell.angle_gamma   90.00
#
_symmetry.space_group_name_H-M   'P 1'
#
loop_
_entity.id
_entity.type
_entity.pdbx_description
1 polymer ?
#
loop_
_entity_poly.entity_id
_entity_poly.type
_entity_poly.pdbx_seq_one_letter_code
_entity_poly.pdbx_strand_id
1 'polypeptide(L)'
;MVLWIMCFIPQIFLSLLLGAWFSDVRLKLKGSRFFKTVIYLPNLIMASAFSMLFFTLFSDGGPINSLLMQIGFISEPYKFLSHAGSARGLIAMMNCLMWFGNTTILLMAGMMGIDTSLFEAAEVDG
;
A
#
# COMPACT_ATOMS: atom_id res chain seq x y z
N MET A 1 2.99 -15.39 12.63
CA MET A 1 3.85 -14.29 13.11
C MET A 1 4.65 -13.64 11.98
N VAL A 2 5.35 -14.41 11.15
CA VAL A 2 6.14 -13.90 10.01
C VAL A 2 5.29 -13.09 9.03
N LEU A 3 4.14 -13.62 8.62
CA LEU A 3 3.21 -12.93 7.71
C LEU A 3 2.71 -11.60 8.30
N TRP A 4 2.42 -11.59 9.60
CA TRP A 4 1.95 -10.37 10.27
C TRP A 4 3.02 -9.28 10.23
N ILE A 5 4.27 -9.63 10.53
CA ILE A 5 5.39 -8.69 10.48
C ILE A 5 5.62 -8.18 9.06
N MET A 6 5.60 -9.08 8.07
CA MET A 6 5.78 -8.74 6.66
C MET A 6 4.67 -7.81 6.13
N CYS A 7 3.46 -7.94 6.66
CA CYS A 7 2.35 -7.06 6.30
C CYS A 7 2.40 -5.74 7.05
N PHE A 8 2.63 -5.79 8.37
CA PHE A 8 2.46 -4.66 9.28
C PHE A 8 3.54 -3.61 9.11
N ILE A 9 4.80 -4.01 9.04
CA ILE A 9 5.94 -3.07 8.96
C ILE A 9 5.86 -2.21 7.69
N PRO A 10 5.75 -2.78 6.47
CA PRO A 10 5.63 -1.95 5.27
C PRO A 10 4.35 -1.10 5.26
N GLN A 11 3.25 -1.65 5.77
CA GLN A 11 1.98 -0.94 5.84
C GLN A 11 2.09 0.32 6.69
N ILE A 12 2.62 0.21 7.89
CA ILE A 12 2.78 1.36 8.81
C ILE A 12 3.77 2.36 8.25
N PHE A 13 4.89 1.89 7.70
CA PHE A 13 5.90 2.77 7.10
C PHE A 13 5.33 3.59 5.94
N LEU A 14 4.66 2.93 5.00
CA LEU A 14 4.01 3.60 3.87
C LEU A 14 2.91 4.54 4.33
N SER A 15 2.10 4.11 5.29
CA SER A 15 1.00 4.92 5.81
C SER A 15 1.49 6.17 6.52
N LEU A 16 2.55 6.06 7.31
CA LEU A 16 3.18 7.22 7.96
C LEU A 16 3.77 8.18 6.94
N LEU A 17 4.48 7.66 5.95
CA LEU A 17 5.10 8.46 4.90
C LEU A 17 4.03 9.24 4.11
N LEU A 18 3.01 8.55 3.63
CA LEU A 18 1.94 9.15 2.85
C LEU A 18 1.07 10.07 3.70
N GLY A 19 0.77 9.68 4.94
CA GLY A 19 0.00 10.48 5.87
C GLY A 19 0.70 11.80 6.20
N ALA A 20 1.99 11.75 6.49
CA ALA A 20 2.80 12.93 6.73
C ALA A 20 2.87 13.84 5.50
N TRP A 21 3.06 13.22 4.32
CA TRP A 21 3.15 13.98 3.06
C TRP A 21 1.82 14.68 2.74
N PHE A 22 0.70 13.94 2.78
CA PHE A 22 -0.61 14.52 2.45
C PHE A 22 -1.14 15.49 3.51
N SER A 23 -0.72 15.36 4.76
CA SER A 23 -1.11 16.29 5.84
C SER A 23 -0.25 17.56 5.88
N ASP A 24 0.84 17.62 5.10
CA ASP A 24 1.69 18.81 5.05
C ASP A 24 1.00 19.93 4.25
N VAL A 25 0.56 20.95 4.99
CA VAL A 25 -0.13 22.12 4.42
C VAL A 25 0.78 22.94 3.52
N ARG A 26 2.10 22.86 3.74
CA ARG A 26 3.09 23.63 2.96
C ARG A 26 3.20 23.15 1.52
N LEU A 27 2.99 21.86 1.30
CA LEU A 27 3.11 21.27 -0.03
C LEU A 27 1.93 21.58 -0.95
N LYS A 28 0.77 21.90 -0.41
CA LYS A 28 -0.47 22.25 -1.16
C LYS A 28 -0.64 21.42 -2.43
N LEU A 29 -0.63 20.10 -2.29
CA LEU A 29 -0.75 19.20 -3.42
C LEU A 29 -2.09 19.39 -4.14
N LYS A 30 -2.02 19.75 -5.42
CA LYS A 30 -3.21 19.81 -6.27
C LYS A 30 -3.75 18.39 -6.44
N GLY A 31 -5.07 18.23 -6.27
CA GLY A 31 -5.70 16.93 -6.42
C GLY A 31 -5.50 15.97 -5.25
N SER A 32 -5.21 16.48 -4.05
CA SER A 32 -5.06 15.65 -2.85
C SER A 32 -6.29 14.80 -2.57
N ARG A 33 -7.49 15.30 -2.86
CA ARG A 33 -8.74 14.55 -2.74
C ARG A 33 -8.77 13.35 -3.68
N PHE A 34 -8.32 13.52 -4.91
CA PHE A 34 -8.22 12.44 -5.89
C PHE A 34 -7.24 11.37 -5.41
N PHE A 35 -6.05 11.75 -4.97
CA PHE A 35 -5.05 10.81 -4.45
C PHE A 35 -5.55 10.07 -3.21
N LYS A 36 -6.24 10.74 -2.29
CA LYS A 36 -6.87 10.10 -1.12
C LYS A 36 -7.90 9.05 -1.55
N THR A 37 -8.72 9.36 -2.54
CA THR A 37 -9.72 8.44 -3.07
C THR A 37 -9.04 7.22 -3.71
N VAL A 38 -8.01 7.40 -4.51
CA VAL A 38 -7.26 6.31 -5.15
C VAL A 38 -6.58 5.42 -4.12
N ILE A 39 -5.98 6.01 -3.09
CA ILE A 39 -5.32 5.26 -2.00
C ILE A 39 -6.34 4.44 -1.20
N TYR A 40 -7.53 5.00 -0.97
CA TYR A 40 -8.57 4.32 -0.20
C TYR A 40 -9.35 3.27 -1.02
N LEU A 41 -9.30 3.38 -2.36
CA LEU A 41 -10.06 2.50 -3.25
C LEU A 41 -9.84 1.00 -2.99
N PRO A 42 -8.60 0.49 -2.80
CA PRO A 42 -8.41 -0.94 -2.52
C PRO A 42 -9.14 -1.43 -1.28
N ASN A 43 -9.31 -0.58 -0.27
CA ASN A 43 -10.02 -0.95 0.95
C ASN A 43 -11.53 -1.12 0.73
N LEU A 44 -12.09 -0.50 -0.32
CA LEU A 44 -13.51 -0.62 -0.68
C LEU A 44 -13.81 -1.92 -1.41
N ILE A 45 -12.80 -2.58 -1.98
CA ILE A 45 -12.97 -3.85 -2.69
C ILE A 45 -13.06 -4.97 -1.66
N MET A 46 -14.02 -5.87 -1.84
CA MET A 46 -14.17 -7.03 -0.95
C MET A 46 -12.93 -7.93 -1.04
N ALA A 47 -12.51 -8.46 0.11
CA ALA A 47 -11.33 -9.32 0.19
C ALA A 47 -11.39 -10.51 -0.78
N SER A 48 -12.56 -11.12 -0.95
CA SER A 48 -12.74 -12.24 -1.87
C SER A 48 -12.51 -11.84 -3.33
N ALA A 49 -13.07 -10.71 -3.75
CA ALA A 49 -12.87 -10.19 -5.11
C ALA A 49 -11.42 -9.81 -5.36
N PHE A 50 -10.78 -9.18 -4.38
CA PHE A 50 -9.38 -8.80 -4.45
C PHE A 50 -8.46 -10.03 -4.54
N SER A 51 -8.76 -11.07 -3.75
CA SER A 51 -8.04 -12.34 -3.78
C SER A 51 -8.17 -13.03 -5.13
N MET A 52 -9.36 -13.04 -5.72
CA MET A 52 -9.59 -13.61 -7.06
C MET A 52 -8.82 -12.84 -8.13
N LEU A 53 -8.77 -11.53 -8.03
CA LEU A 53 -7.99 -10.68 -8.95
C LEU A 53 -6.51 -11.05 -8.89
N PHE A 54 -5.94 -11.14 -7.68
CA PHE A 54 -4.53 -11.51 -7.51
C PHE A 54 -4.25 -12.93 -7.97
N PHE A 55 -5.15 -13.86 -7.66
CA PHE A 55 -5.03 -15.23 -8.12
C PHE A 55 -4.97 -15.30 -9.65
N THR A 56 -5.83 -14.57 -10.34
CA THR A 56 -5.85 -14.51 -11.80
C THR A 56 -4.60 -13.86 -12.37
N LEU A 57 -4.14 -12.76 -11.76
CA LEU A 57 -2.95 -12.04 -12.22
C LEU A 57 -1.67 -12.86 -12.08
N PHE A 58 -1.52 -13.58 -10.98
CA PHE A 58 -0.31 -14.34 -10.66
C PHE A 58 -0.41 -15.83 -10.95
N SER A 59 -1.46 -16.28 -11.64
CA SER A 59 -1.57 -17.66 -12.09
C SER A 59 -0.51 -17.98 -13.17
N ASP A 60 -0.23 -19.26 -13.38
CA ASP A 60 0.80 -19.71 -14.32
C ASP A 60 0.58 -19.19 -15.76
N GLY A 61 -0.68 -19.10 -16.19
CA GLY A 61 -1.05 -18.52 -17.48
C GLY A 61 -1.53 -17.07 -17.39
N GLY A 62 -1.29 -16.38 -16.28
CA GLY A 62 -1.81 -15.05 -16.03
C GLY A 62 -1.04 -13.94 -16.72
N PRO A 63 -1.60 -12.69 -16.69
CA PRO A 63 -0.99 -11.53 -17.35
C PRO A 63 0.40 -11.19 -16.84
N ILE A 64 0.69 -11.40 -15.56
CA ILE A 64 1.99 -11.07 -14.96
C ILE A 64 3.09 -11.93 -15.57
N ASN A 65 2.88 -13.25 -15.67
CA ASN A 65 3.81 -14.16 -16.32
C ASN A 65 3.98 -13.83 -17.81
N SER A 66 2.90 -13.51 -18.50
CA SER A 66 2.93 -13.10 -19.91
C SER A 66 3.78 -11.84 -20.12
N LEU A 67 3.61 -10.83 -19.26
CA LEU A 67 4.40 -9.60 -19.29
C LEU A 67 5.88 -9.87 -19.04
N LEU A 68 6.20 -10.65 -18.01
CA LEU A 68 7.58 -10.99 -17.67
C LEU A 68 8.27 -11.77 -18.77
N MET A 69 7.56 -12.64 -19.46
CA MET A 69 8.08 -13.37 -20.61
C MET A 69 8.31 -12.46 -21.82
N GLN A 70 7.39 -11.52 -22.08
CA GLN A 70 7.52 -10.55 -23.19
C GLN A 70 8.70 -9.60 -22.99
N ILE A 71 8.95 -9.19 -21.74
CA ILE A 71 10.09 -8.33 -21.40
C ILE A 71 11.42 -9.09 -21.47
N GLY A 72 11.37 -10.43 -21.47
CA GLY A 72 12.55 -11.28 -21.46
C GLY A 72 13.16 -11.50 -20.08
N PHE A 73 12.41 -11.19 -19.03
CA PHE A 73 12.85 -11.37 -17.65
C PHE A 73 12.87 -12.83 -17.22
N ILE A 74 11.94 -13.63 -17.74
CA ILE A 74 11.83 -15.06 -17.51
C ILE A 74 11.57 -15.78 -18.84
N SER A 75 12.08 -17.01 -18.96
CA SER A 75 11.90 -17.84 -20.16
C SER A 75 10.65 -18.73 -20.06
N GLU A 76 10.27 -19.10 -18.85
CA GLU A 76 9.13 -19.95 -18.56
C GLU A 76 8.23 -19.32 -17.49
N PRO A 77 6.92 -19.67 -17.47
CA PRO A 77 6.02 -19.14 -16.44
C PRO A 77 6.49 -19.50 -15.03
N TYR A 78 6.63 -18.50 -14.17
CA TYR A 78 6.99 -18.70 -12.78
C TYR A 78 5.74 -19.05 -11.95
N LYS A 79 5.84 -20.10 -11.14
CA LYS A 79 4.73 -20.56 -10.31
C LYS A 79 4.70 -19.80 -8.97
N PHE A 80 4.21 -18.57 -9.00
CA PHE A 80 4.16 -17.70 -7.82
C PHE A 80 3.38 -18.32 -6.65
N LEU A 81 2.27 -19.00 -6.95
CA LEU A 81 1.38 -19.56 -5.93
C LEU A 81 1.85 -20.89 -5.38
N SER A 82 2.71 -21.60 -6.11
CA SER A 82 3.20 -22.93 -5.70
C SER A 82 4.40 -22.86 -4.75
N HIS A 83 5.12 -21.75 -4.74
CA HIS A 83 6.27 -21.55 -3.85
C HIS A 83 5.84 -20.84 -2.58
N ALA A 84 6.18 -21.39 -1.42
CA ALA A 84 5.79 -20.83 -0.12
C ALA A 84 6.28 -19.38 0.08
N GLY A 85 7.50 -19.09 -0.33
CA GLY A 85 8.07 -17.74 -0.21
C GLY A 85 7.33 -16.70 -1.03
N SER A 86 7.09 -16.99 -2.31
CA SER A 86 6.37 -16.08 -3.21
C SER A 86 4.90 -15.94 -2.83
N ALA A 87 4.24 -17.04 -2.42
CA ALA A 87 2.87 -17.02 -1.96
C ALA A 87 2.71 -16.14 -0.70
N ARG A 88 3.62 -16.26 0.25
CA ARG A 88 3.64 -15.40 1.45
C ARG A 88 3.85 -13.93 1.09
N GLY A 89 4.77 -13.65 0.17
CA GLY A 89 5.02 -12.30 -0.31
C GLY A 89 3.80 -11.68 -1.00
N LEU A 90 3.08 -12.46 -1.81
CA LEU A 90 1.86 -12.02 -2.48
C LEU A 90 0.73 -11.73 -1.48
N ILE A 91 0.55 -12.60 -0.49
CA ILE A 91 -0.45 -12.39 0.57
C ILE A 91 -0.11 -11.13 1.37
N ALA A 92 1.15 -10.93 1.72
CA ALA A 92 1.61 -9.75 2.43
C ALA A 92 1.37 -8.47 1.61
N MET A 93 1.71 -8.49 0.33
CA MET A 93 1.50 -7.36 -0.58
C MET A 93 0.00 -7.05 -0.73
N MET A 94 -0.81 -8.06 -0.92
CA MET A 94 -2.27 -7.92 -1.03
C MET A 94 -2.88 -7.30 0.22
N ASN A 95 -2.50 -7.81 1.39
CA ASN A 95 -2.98 -7.30 2.67
C ASN A 95 -2.52 -5.86 2.90
N CYS A 96 -1.28 -5.56 2.58
CA CYS A 96 -0.73 -4.20 2.64
C CYS A 96 -1.54 -3.24 1.75
N LEU A 97 -1.82 -3.63 0.50
CA LEU A 97 -2.60 -2.81 -0.44
C LEU A 97 -4.04 -2.60 0.03
N MET A 98 -4.65 -3.60 0.67
CA MET A 98 -6.02 -3.47 1.18
C MET A 98 -6.13 -2.50 2.36
N TRP A 99 -5.17 -2.55 3.26
CA TRP A 99 -5.28 -1.85 4.54
C TRP A 99 -4.47 -0.56 4.63
N PHE A 100 -3.45 -0.36 3.79
CA PHE A 100 -2.61 0.83 3.91
C PHE A 100 -3.39 2.13 3.69
N GLY A 101 -4.38 2.14 2.79
CA GLY A 101 -5.22 3.31 2.54
C GLY A 101 -6.01 3.73 3.76
N ASN A 102 -6.65 2.78 4.43
CA ASN A 102 -7.39 3.03 5.66
C ASN A 102 -6.47 3.53 6.78
N THR A 103 -5.31 2.89 6.95
CA THR A 103 -4.32 3.30 7.95
C THR A 103 -3.78 4.70 7.65
N THR A 104 -3.52 5.01 6.38
CA THR A 104 -3.09 6.35 5.95
C THR A 104 -4.10 7.41 6.32
N ILE A 105 -5.38 7.17 6.07
CA ILE A 105 -6.45 8.12 6.39
C ILE A 105 -6.57 8.32 7.90
N LEU A 106 -6.49 7.25 8.67
CA LEU A 106 -6.52 7.33 10.14
C LEU A 106 -5.34 8.13 10.69
N LEU A 107 -4.14 7.89 10.17
CA LEU A 107 -2.94 8.63 10.57
C LEU A 107 -3.02 10.10 10.15
N MET A 108 -3.55 10.39 8.96
CA MET A 108 -3.79 11.77 8.53
C MET A 108 -4.76 12.49 9.45
N ALA A 109 -5.85 11.83 9.81
CA ALA A 109 -6.83 12.41 10.73
C ALA A 109 -6.20 12.74 12.10
N GLY A 110 -5.36 11.84 12.60
CA GLY A 110 -4.60 12.06 13.82
C GLY A 110 -3.63 13.24 13.71
N MET A 111 -2.88 13.32 12.62
CA MET A 111 -1.92 14.40 12.38
C MET A 111 -2.60 15.76 12.20
N MET A 112 -3.73 15.79 11.50
CA MET A 112 -4.52 17.02 11.28
C MET A 112 -5.20 17.50 12.57
N GLY A 113 -5.39 16.61 13.54
CA GLY A 113 -5.92 16.96 14.85
C GLY A 113 -4.89 17.59 15.80
N ILE A 114 -3.61 17.60 15.43
CA ILE A 114 -2.55 18.24 16.20
C ILE A 114 -2.67 19.76 16.04
N ASP A 115 -2.68 20.48 17.17
CA ASP A 115 -2.75 21.93 17.16
C ASP A 115 -1.52 22.53 16.47
N THR A 116 -1.76 23.46 15.53
CA THR A 116 -0.70 24.16 14.81
C THR A 116 0.27 24.91 15.72
N SER A 117 -0.18 25.32 16.90
CA SER A 117 0.66 25.97 17.91
C SER A 117 1.84 25.08 18.36
N LEU A 118 1.68 23.77 18.36
CA LEU A 118 2.76 22.81 18.69
C LEU A 118 3.86 22.83 17.65
N PHE A 119 3.51 22.93 16.37
CA PHE A 119 4.48 23.03 15.28
C PHE A 119 5.22 24.37 15.32
N GLU A 120 4.52 25.46 15.61
CA GLU A 120 5.11 26.78 15.77
C GLU A 120 6.07 26.82 16.96
N ALA A 121 5.70 26.21 18.09
CA ALA A 121 6.58 26.07 19.24
C ALA A 121 7.84 25.28 18.93
N ALA A 122 7.72 24.19 18.15
CA ALA A 122 8.86 23.39 17.72
C ALA A 122 9.82 24.16 16.80
N GLU A 123 9.29 25.02 15.93
CA GLU A 123 10.12 25.88 15.06
C GLU A 123 10.90 26.91 15.87
N VAL A 124 10.33 27.45 16.94
CA VAL A 124 10.99 28.41 17.83
C VAL A 124 12.09 27.74 18.67
N ASP A 125 11.82 26.53 19.14
CA ASP A 125 12.79 25.77 19.97
C ASP A 125 13.91 25.13 19.14
N GLY A 126 13.77 25.12 17.83
CA GLY A 126 14.75 24.52 16.94
C GLY A 126 14.44 23.09 16.57
#